data_3fab0e8c177b75be8d79be30be8e574d
#
_entry.id   3fab0e8c177b75be8d79be30be8e574d
#
_cell.length_a   1.000
_cell.length_b   1.000
_cell.length_c   1.000
_cell.angle_alpha   90.00
_cell.angle_beta   90.00
_cell.angle_gamma   90.00
#
_symmetry.space_group_name_H-M   'P 1'
#
loop_
_entity.id
_entity.type
_entity.pdbx_description
1 polymer ?
#
loop_
_entity_poly.entity_id
_entity_poly.type
_entity_poly.pdbx_seq_one_letter_code
_entity_poly.pdbx_strand_id
1 'polypeptide(L)'
;MKKLAALALVLGIALALAVPALAATRSVKVGDNYFVKKGGATVSVSKGTKVKWNFAGANPHNVTVTSGPSKFHSPTRSSGSYSRTLKRAGTYKIVCTIHDGMRMTLKVS
;
A
#
# COMPACT_ATOMS: atom_id res chain seq x y z
N MET A 1 31.77 2.54 -47.25
CA MET A 1 31.61 2.08 -46.95
C MET A 1 31.45 1.68 -45.78
N LYS A 2 31.19 1.47 -45.23
CA LYS A 2 31.18 1.10 -44.30
C LYS A 2 30.52 1.54 -43.28
N LYS A 3 30.19 1.90 -42.85
CA LYS A 3 29.69 2.59 -42.02
C LYS A 3 28.42 2.20 -41.54
N LEU A 4 27.78 1.68 -41.72
CA LEU A 4 26.54 1.36 -41.42
C LEU A 4 26.31 0.56 -40.33
N ALA A 5 26.93 -0.15 -40.02
CA ALA A 5 26.71 -1.08 -38.97
C ALA A 5 26.09 -0.49 -37.74
N ALA A 6 26.46 0.55 -37.42
CA ALA A 6 25.96 1.14 -36.22
C ALA A 6 24.54 1.00 -35.83
N LEU A 7 23.70 1.16 -36.67
CA LEU A 7 22.39 1.11 -36.36
C LEU A 7 21.86 -0.01 -35.68
N ALA A 8 22.06 -1.06 -36.10
CA ALA A 8 21.45 -2.21 -35.50
C ALA A 8 21.32 -2.19 -34.02
N LEU A 9 22.20 -1.84 -33.35
CA LEU A 9 22.16 -1.92 -31.96
C LEU A 9 21.08 -1.16 -31.35
N VAL A 10 20.94 -0.12 -31.71
CA VAL A 10 19.94 0.71 -31.14
C VAL A 10 18.67 0.01 -30.83
N LEU A 11 18.11 -0.68 -31.71
CA LEU A 11 16.93 -1.32 -31.49
C LEU A 11 16.91 -2.28 -30.42
N GLY A 12 17.77 -3.13 -30.36
CA GLY A 12 17.70 -4.17 -29.40
C GLY A 12 17.49 -3.60 -28.04
N ILE A 13 18.00 -2.53 -27.78
CA ILE A 13 17.88 -1.88 -26.53
C ILE A 13 16.50 -1.47 -26.20
N ALA A 14 15.91 -0.84 -27.07
CA ALA A 14 14.57 -0.33 -26.83
C ALA A 14 13.68 -1.43 -26.28
N LEU A 15 13.80 -2.58 -26.75
CA LEU A 15 12.98 -3.65 -26.32
C LEU A 15 13.24 -4.12 -24.93
N ALA A 16 14.43 -4.28 -24.61
CA ALA A 16 14.80 -4.78 -23.31
C ALA A 16 14.12 -4.01 -22.20
N LEU A 17 13.71 -2.82 -22.45
CA LEU A 17 13.13 -2.01 -21.40
C LEU A 17 11.61 -2.08 -21.29
N ALA A 18 11.02 -2.90 -22.07
CA ALA A 18 9.58 -2.98 -22.06
C ALA A 18 8.97 -3.85 -20.96
N VAL A 19 9.77 -4.39 -20.07
CA VAL A 19 9.25 -5.25 -19.02
C VAL A 19 8.69 -4.41 -17.87
N PRO A 20 7.43 -4.57 -17.55
CA PRO A 20 6.83 -3.80 -16.46
C PRO A 20 7.31 -4.30 -15.10
N ALA A 21 7.41 -3.41 -14.17
CA ALA A 21 7.79 -3.79 -12.82
C ALA A 21 6.59 -4.32 -12.06
N LEU A 22 6.81 -5.24 -11.15
CA LEU A 22 5.75 -5.75 -10.30
C LEU A 22 5.46 -4.75 -9.20
N ALA A 23 4.23 -4.66 -8.80
CA ALA A 23 3.83 -3.78 -7.72
C ALA A 23 4.29 -4.34 -6.37
N ALA A 24 4.74 -3.48 -5.50
CA ALA A 24 5.16 -3.88 -4.17
C ALA A 24 3.94 -4.12 -3.29
N THR A 25 4.11 -4.94 -2.28
CA THR A 25 3.10 -5.16 -1.25
C THR A 25 3.69 -4.73 0.09
N ARG A 26 2.95 -3.96 0.85
CA ARG A 26 3.31 -3.57 2.19
C ARG A 26 2.30 -4.17 3.18
N SER A 27 2.78 -5.00 4.09
CA SER A 27 1.92 -5.59 5.13
C SER A 27 1.85 -4.68 6.34
N VAL A 28 0.66 -4.57 6.91
CA VAL A 28 0.40 -3.79 8.12
C VAL A 28 -0.27 -4.72 9.13
N LYS A 29 0.31 -4.85 10.30
CA LYS A 29 -0.28 -5.67 11.35
C LYS A 29 -1.43 -4.92 12.01
N VAL A 30 -2.55 -5.61 12.17
CA VAL A 30 -3.69 -5.10 12.95
C VAL A 30 -3.75 -5.99 14.19
N GLY A 31 -3.29 -5.47 15.31
CA GLY A 31 -3.31 -6.18 16.57
C GLY A 31 -4.47 -5.71 17.42
N ASP A 32 -4.55 -6.20 18.66
CA ASP A 32 -5.64 -5.79 19.50
C ASP A 32 -5.41 -4.39 19.99
N ASN A 33 -6.21 -3.57 19.38
CA ASN A 33 -6.46 -2.19 19.51
C ASN A 33 -5.31 -1.30 19.03
N TYR A 34 -4.56 -1.77 18.01
CA TYR A 34 -3.54 -0.94 17.38
C TYR A 34 -3.27 -1.36 15.93
N PHE A 35 -2.79 -0.42 15.11
CA PHE A 35 -2.21 -0.69 13.81
C PHE A 35 -0.69 -0.57 13.94
N VAL A 36 0.04 -1.58 13.51
CA VAL A 36 1.49 -1.65 13.51
C VAL A 36 2.07 -1.75 14.93
N LYS A 37 1.76 -0.80 15.77
CA LYS A 37 2.22 -0.79 17.17
C LYS A 37 1.29 0.09 18.00
N LYS A 38 1.30 -0.12 19.30
CA LYS A 38 0.48 0.67 20.22
C LYS A 38 0.86 2.15 20.15
N GLY A 39 -0.13 3.00 20.19
CA GLY A 39 0.06 4.44 20.09
C GLY A 39 -0.01 4.97 18.66
N GLY A 40 -0.06 4.08 17.69
CA GLY A 40 -0.16 4.46 16.29
C GLY A 40 1.19 4.48 15.61
N ALA A 41 1.19 4.61 14.31
CA ALA A 41 2.39 4.62 13.50
C ALA A 41 2.11 5.34 12.18
N THR A 42 3.18 5.78 11.55
CA THR A 42 3.14 6.31 10.19
C THR A 42 3.82 5.29 9.28
N VAL A 43 3.15 4.90 8.23
CA VAL A 43 3.68 3.97 7.24
C VAL A 43 3.76 4.74 5.93
N SER A 44 4.90 4.66 5.26
CA SER A 44 5.10 5.34 3.98
C SER A 44 5.26 4.32 2.86
N VAL A 45 4.55 4.51 1.77
CA VAL A 45 4.62 3.62 0.61
C VAL A 45 4.60 4.44 -0.67
N SER A 46 5.01 3.83 -1.77
CA SER A 46 4.93 4.46 -3.07
C SER A 46 3.54 4.26 -3.67
N LYS A 47 3.14 5.20 -4.51
CA LYS A 47 1.90 5.10 -5.27
C LYS A 47 1.91 3.80 -6.07
N GLY A 48 0.82 3.07 -6.07
CA GLY A 48 0.71 1.77 -6.73
C GLY A 48 0.98 0.59 -5.81
N THR A 49 1.43 0.85 -4.58
CA THR A 49 1.67 -0.22 -3.62
C THR A 49 0.34 -0.83 -3.16
N LYS A 50 0.33 -2.14 -3.04
CA LYS A 50 -0.79 -2.86 -2.44
C LYS A 50 -0.53 -2.92 -0.94
N VAL A 51 -1.37 -2.29 -0.16
CA VAL A 51 -1.26 -2.34 1.30
C VAL A 51 -2.18 -3.44 1.79
N LYS A 52 -1.64 -4.32 2.63
CA LYS A 52 -2.37 -5.47 3.13
C LYS A 52 -2.41 -5.40 4.65
N TRP A 53 -3.59 -5.20 5.19
CA TRP A 53 -3.79 -5.20 6.65
C TRP A 53 -4.12 -6.61 7.09
N ASN A 54 -3.28 -7.17 7.96
CA ASN A 54 -3.44 -8.52 8.48
C ASN A 54 -4.03 -8.46 9.87
N PHE A 55 -5.21 -9.05 10.05
CA PHE A 55 -5.91 -9.05 11.32
C PHE A 55 -5.35 -10.17 12.19
N ALA A 56 -4.47 -9.81 13.10
CA ALA A 56 -3.69 -10.76 13.90
C ALA A 56 -4.11 -10.82 15.37
N GLY A 57 -5.01 -9.97 15.80
CA GLY A 57 -5.46 -9.98 17.18
C GLY A 57 -6.63 -10.93 17.40
N ALA A 58 -7.21 -10.91 18.57
CA ALA A 58 -8.36 -11.71 18.93
C ALA A 58 -9.67 -10.95 18.75
N ASN A 59 -9.62 -9.62 18.87
CA ASN A 59 -10.81 -8.79 18.76
C ASN A 59 -11.11 -8.39 17.33
N PRO A 60 -12.38 -8.07 17.01
CA PRO A 60 -12.71 -7.59 15.68
C PRO A 60 -12.22 -6.15 15.48
N HIS A 61 -11.80 -5.85 14.27
CA HIS A 61 -11.31 -4.53 13.89
C HIS A 61 -11.72 -4.21 12.45
N ASN A 62 -11.61 -2.94 12.08
CA ASN A 62 -11.76 -2.55 10.68
C ASN A 62 -10.70 -1.50 10.33
N VAL A 63 -10.55 -1.27 9.03
CA VAL A 63 -9.63 -0.28 8.46
C VAL A 63 -10.52 0.75 7.79
N THR A 64 -10.56 1.95 8.30
CA THR A 64 -11.44 2.99 7.76
C THR A 64 -10.68 4.29 7.56
N VAL A 65 -10.72 4.82 6.35
CA VAL A 65 -10.11 6.10 6.04
C VAL A 65 -11.06 7.21 6.48
N THR A 66 -10.59 8.07 7.37
CA THR A 66 -11.38 9.22 7.81
C THR A 66 -11.02 10.47 7.03
N SER A 67 -9.80 10.55 6.49
CA SER A 67 -9.32 11.70 5.74
C SER A 67 -8.28 11.24 4.74
N GLY A 68 -8.32 11.71 3.52
CA GLY A 68 -7.35 11.36 2.51
C GLY A 68 -7.87 11.56 1.09
N PRO A 69 -7.00 11.34 0.09
CA PRO A 69 -7.36 11.53 -1.32
C PRO A 69 -8.47 10.61 -1.81
N SER A 70 -8.60 9.43 -1.23
CA SER A 70 -9.70 8.53 -1.55
C SER A 70 -10.16 7.86 -0.26
N LYS A 71 -11.44 7.54 -0.19
CA LYS A 71 -12.04 6.93 0.99
C LYS A 71 -12.31 5.46 0.74
N PHE A 72 -12.03 4.66 1.73
CA PHE A 72 -12.35 3.23 1.69
C PHE A 72 -12.49 2.70 3.12
N HIS A 73 -13.11 1.56 3.26
CA HIS A 73 -13.20 0.89 4.55
C HIS A 73 -13.29 -0.61 4.34
N SER A 74 -12.77 -1.36 5.29
CA SER A 74 -12.87 -2.81 5.29
C SER A 74 -14.12 -3.27 6.02
N PRO A 75 -14.54 -4.52 5.80
CA PRO A 75 -15.49 -5.13 6.72
C PRO A 75 -14.83 -5.22 8.10
N THR A 76 -15.64 -5.33 9.15
CA THR A 76 -15.14 -5.60 10.49
C THR A 76 -14.91 -7.10 10.60
N ARG A 77 -13.68 -7.47 11.02
CA ARG A 77 -13.32 -8.89 11.11
C ARG A 77 -12.22 -9.12 12.14
N SER A 78 -12.12 -10.34 12.63
CA SER A 78 -11.10 -10.71 13.62
C SER A 78 -10.01 -11.59 13.03
N SER A 79 -10.07 -11.93 11.75
CA SER A 79 -9.04 -12.77 11.12
C SER A 79 -8.95 -12.45 9.63
N GLY A 80 -7.93 -12.99 8.99
CA GLY A 80 -7.72 -12.79 7.57
C GLY A 80 -7.04 -11.46 7.28
N SER A 81 -7.29 -10.92 6.12
CA SER A 81 -6.67 -9.66 5.71
C SER A 81 -7.60 -8.84 4.83
N TYR A 82 -7.25 -7.57 4.71
CA TYR A 82 -7.91 -6.64 3.80
C TYR A 82 -6.80 -5.93 3.01
N SER A 83 -6.95 -5.85 1.71
CA SER A 83 -5.95 -5.22 0.86
C SER A 83 -6.54 -4.10 0.03
N ARG A 84 -5.71 -3.08 -0.22
CA ARG A 84 -6.08 -1.99 -1.09
C ARG A 84 -4.85 -1.53 -1.85
N THR A 85 -4.97 -1.34 -3.16
CA THR A 85 -3.89 -0.75 -3.95
C THR A 85 -4.07 0.76 -3.93
N LEU A 86 -3.05 1.47 -3.45
CA LEU A 86 -3.13 2.91 -3.26
C LEU A 86 -2.63 3.61 -4.50
N LYS A 87 -3.54 4.12 -5.30
CA LYS A 87 -3.22 4.74 -6.60
C LYS A 87 -3.13 6.26 -6.53
N ARG A 88 -3.53 6.85 -5.42
CA ARG A 88 -3.51 8.31 -5.28
C ARG A 88 -2.58 8.72 -4.17
N ALA A 89 -1.60 9.55 -4.50
CA ALA A 89 -0.63 10.05 -3.53
C ALA A 89 -1.31 11.01 -2.54
N GLY A 90 -0.83 11.02 -1.34
CA GLY A 90 -1.33 11.91 -0.29
C GLY A 90 -1.25 11.24 1.06
N THR A 91 -1.81 11.90 2.05
CA THR A 91 -1.81 11.41 3.43
C THR A 91 -3.19 10.89 3.78
N TYR A 92 -3.23 9.65 4.21
CA TYR A 92 -4.48 8.99 4.61
C TYR A 92 -4.47 8.81 6.12
N LYS A 93 -5.54 9.29 6.78
CA LYS A 93 -5.74 9.04 8.19
C LYS A 93 -6.68 7.87 8.32
N ILE A 94 -6.25 6.85 9.05
CA ILE A 94 -6.95 5.57 9.14
C ILE A 94 -7.25 5.27 10.60
N VAL A 95 -8.44 4.77 10.85
CA VAL A 95 -8.87 4.38 12.20
C VAL A 95 -9.60 3.04 12.17
N CYS A 96 -9.72 2.41 13.34
CA CYS A 96 -10.70 1.37 13.55
C CYS A 96 -11.87 2.06 14.24
N THR A 97 -13.06 1.95 13.68
CA THR A 97 -14.20 2.73 14.16
C THR A 97 -14.81 2.22 15.48
N ILE A 98 -14.40 1.05 15.92
CA ILE A 98 -14.97 0.45 17.12
C ILE A 98 -14.03 0.46 18.32
N HIS A 99 -12.86 1.06 18.19
CA HIS A 99 -11.91 1.16 19.32
C HIS A 99 -11.32 2.57 19.34
N ASP A 100 -11.56 3.29 20.43
CA ASP A 100 -11.04 4.64 20.58
C ASP A 100 -9.52 4.67 20.52
N GLY A 101 -8.96 5.61 19.78
CA GLY A 101 -7.51 5.79 19.72
C GLY A 101 -6.77 4.82 18.80
N MET A 102 -7.45 3.87 18.20
CA MET A 102 -6.82 2.93 17.28
C MET A 102 -6.71 3.58 15.90
N ARG A 103 -5.51 4.05 15.57
CA ARG A 103 -5.28 4.83 14.34
C ARG A 103 -3.88 4.67 13.79
N MET A 104 -3.72 5.00 12.53
CA MET A 104 -2.45 5.11 11.85
C MET A 104 -2.51 6.17 10.77
N THR A 105 -1.34 6.58 10.31
CA THR A 105 -1.21 7.47 9.16
C THR A 105 -0.53 6.69 8.04
N LEU A 106 -1.06 6.78 6.83
CA LEU A 106 -0.47 6.16 5.68
C LEU A 106 -0.11 7.27 4.69
N LYS A 107 1.17 7.38 4.36
CA LYS A 107 1.65 8.38 3.41
C LYS A 107 1.99 7.69 2.10
N VAL A 108 1.37 8.14 1.03
CA VAL A 108 1.57 7.58 -0.31
C VAL A 108 2.23 8.64 -1.17
N SER A 109 3.35 8.32 -1.76
CA SER A 109 4.11 9.28 -2.57
C SER A 109 4.35 8.81 -4.01
#